data_ac08cd899626dc08e17ec7f680a5c594
#
_entry.id   ac08cd899626dc08e17ec7f680a5c594
#
_cell.length_a   1.000
_cell.length_b   1.000
_cell.length_c   1.000
_cell.angle_alpha   90.00
_cell.angle_beta   90.00
_cell.angle_gamma   90.00
#
_symmetry.space_group_name_H-M   'P 1'
#
loop_
_entity.id
_entity.type
_entity.pdbx_description
1 polymer ?
#
loop_
_entity_poly.entity_id
_entity_poly.type
_entity_poly.pdbx_seq_one_letter_code
_entity_poly.pdbx_strand_id
1 'polypeptide(L)'
;MDNQDFTTTLLVDQSLKETFNAINNVRGWWSEEIEGSTDKLNDEFTYHYKDVHRCKIKLIKVTPGKKIVWLVLDNYFSFTKDKSEWKNTKIIFEIAEQGNKTQLRFTHLGLVPGYECYSACVNGWTQYIQHSLLSLIITGKGQPNSKKTAWTIHEVAARFNELAKQEKWFEIQDELFADNVRSVDPPASPYFGYAEGKTAVRQKGEDWVKRIEAVHRLYTTEPVVSGNHFAVGRETDITVQGYGRIKIDQIMLYEVKDGQIVLEQFFY
;
A
#
# COMPACT_ATOMS: atom_id res chain seq x y z
N MET A 1 -23.45 26.73 -4.76
CA MET A 1 -22.32 26.08 -4.07
C MET A 1 -21.08 26.58 -4.80
N ASP A 2 -20.17 27.24 -4.10
CA ASP A 2 -18.95 27.77 -4.73
C ASP A 2 -18.12 26.61 -5.31
N ASN A 3 -18.02 26.63 -6.62
CA ASN A 3 -17.28 25.64 -7.41
C ASN A 3 -15.79 26.05 -7.44
N GLN A 4 -15.20 26.21 -6.24
CA GLN A 4 -13.84 26.71 -6.09
C GLN A 4 -12.83 25.57 -6.12
N ASP A 5 -11.87 25.67 -7.05
CA ASP A 5 -10.75 24.76 -7.17
C ASP A 5 -9.90 24.70 -5.89
N PHE A 6 -9.32 23.56 -5.59
CA PHE A 6 -8.39 23.48 -4.46
C PHE A 6 -7.11 24.23 -4.77
N THR A 7 -6.72 25.17 -3.89
CA THR A 7 -5.48 25.93 -3.97
C THR A 7 -4.80 26.07 -2.61
N THR A 8 -3.47 26.12 -2.62
CA THR A 8 -2.65 26.39 -1.42
C THR A 8 -1.36 27.12 -1.81
N THR A 9 -0.74 27.80 -0.87
CA THR A 9 0.44 28.65 -1.11
C THR A 9 1.52 28.39 -0.06
N LEU A 10 2.77 28.31 -0.51
CA LEU A 10 3.96 28.27 0.33
C LEU A 10 4.80 29.55 0.12
N LEU A 11 5.49 29.98 1.18
CA LEU A 11 6.52 31.00 1.13
C LEU A 11 7.82 30.41 1.67
N VAL A 12 8.87 30.43 0.86
CA VAL A 12 10.17 29.83 1.19
C VAL A 12 11.32 30.81 0.94
N ASP A 13 12.44 30.60 1.60
CA ASP A 13 13.64 31.43 1.43
C ASP A 13 14.53 30.94 0.26
N GLN A 14 14.26 29.74 -0.28
CA GLN A 14 14.97 29.15 -1.41
C GLN A 14 14.63 29.90 -2.71
N SER A 15 15.58 29.88 -3.66
CA SER A 15 15.43 30.56 -4.95
C SER A 15 14.33 29.94 -5.82
N LEU A 16 13.87 30.71 -6.82
CA LEU A 16 12.93 30.21 -7.86
C LEU A 16 13.42 28.91 -8.51
N LYS A 17 14.74 28.81 -8.75
CA LYS A 17 15.36 27.63 -9.36
C LYS A 17 15.31 26.40 -8.44
N GLU A 18 15.66 26.55 -7.18
CA GLU A 18 15.64 25.46 -6.19
C GLU A 18 14.20 24.97 -5.99
N THR A 19 13.25 25.89 -5.84
CA THR A 19 11.82 25.56 -5.73
C THR A 19 11.32 24.81 -6.97
N PHE A 20 11.67 25.29 -8.18
CA PHE A 20 11.30 24.63 -9.43
C PHE A 20 11.89 23.22 -9.53
N ASN A 21 13.15 23.04 -9.16
CA ASN A 21 13.81 21.72 -9.18
C ASN A 21 13.18 20.74 -8.18
N ALA A 22 12.79 21.24 -7.00
CA ALA A 22 12.11 20.43 -6.00
C ALA A 22 10.75 19.91 -6.50
N ILE A 23 9.96 20.75 -7.19
CA ILE A 23 8.67 20.34 -7.78
C ILE A 23 8.89 19.22 -8.80
N ASN A 24 9.89 19.33 -9.68
CA ASN A 24 10.18 18.31 -10.71
C ASN A 24 10.73 17.01 -10.13
N ASN A 25 11.29 17.03 -8.92
CA ASN A 25 11.69 15.83 -8.20
C ASN A 25 10.49 15.15 -7.53
N VAL A 26 9.51 14.74 -8.35
CA VAL A 26 8.23 14.18 -7.88
C VAL A 26 8.42 12.97 -6.98
N ARG A 27 9.46 12.15 -7.24
CA ARG A 27 9.84 11.01 -6.38
C ARG A 27 10.33 11.42 -5.00
N GLY A 28 10.86 12.62 -4.87
CA GLY A 28 11.38 13.14 -3.60
C GLY A 28 10.30 13.65 -2.65
N TRP A 29 9.06 13.89 -3.14
CA TRP A 29 8.02 14.45 -2.27
C TRP A 29 6.62 13.82 -2.41
N TRP A 30 6.28 13.24 -3.58
CA TRP A 30 4.93 12.66 -3.74
C TRP A 30 4.94 11.15 -3.56
N SER A 31 5.71 10.41 -4.39
CA SER A 31 5.81 8.95 -4.25
C SER A 31 7.08 8.43 -4.91
N GLU A 32 7.71 7.45 -4.28
CA GLU A 32 8.82 6.68 -4.86
C GLU A 32 8.33 5.74 -5.98
N GLU A 33 7.03 5.46 -6.07
CA GLU A 33 6.40 4.60 -7.10
C GLU A 33 6.00 5.38 -8.37
N ILE A 34 6.65 6.51 -8.65
CA ILE A 34 6.48 7.24 -9.91
C ILE A 34 7.22 6.50 -11.03
N GLU A 35 6.50 6.15 -12.09
CA GLU A 35 7.04 5.59 -13.32
C GLU A 35 7.01 6.62 -14.45
N GLY A 36 8.08 6.73 -15.23
CA GLY A 36 8.22 7.72 -16.32
C GLY A 36 9.06 8.93 -15.94
N SER A 37 9.03 9.98 -16.77
CA SER A 37 9.80 11.22 -16.64
C SER A 37 8.93 12.38 -16.18
N THR A 38 9.50 13.30 -15.35
CA THR A 38 8.74 14.32 -14.60
C THR A 38 9.23 15.74 -14.77
N ASP A 39 10.18 16.02 -15.70
CA ASP A 39 10.93 17.27 -15.74
C ASP A 39 10.83 18.07 -17.04
N LYS A 40 10.43 17.45 -18.18
CA LYS A 40 10.38 18.11 -19.48
C LYS A 40 8.96 18.24 -20.02
N LEU A 41 8.78 19.21 -20.91
CA LEU A 41 7.53 19.35 -21.67
C LEU A 41 7.23 18.06 -22.44
N ASN A 42 5.99 17.60 -22.37
CA ASN A 42 5.47 16.35 -22.92
C ASN A 42 5.92 15.07 -22.21
N ASP A 43 6.72 15.15 -21.17
CA ASP A 43 6.95 13.97 -20.34
C ASP A 43 5.62 13.45 -19.78
N GLU A 44 5.54 12.12 -19.68
CA GLU A 44 4.42 11.43 -19.06
C GLU A 44 4.93 10.56 -17.92
N PHE A 45 4.17 10.53 -16.82
CA PHE A 45 4.44 9.66 -15.70
C PHE A 45 3.16 9.11 -15.09
N THR A 46 3.29 7.97 -14.42
CA THR A 46 2.21 7.33 -13.66
C THR A 46 2.54 7.39 -12.18
N TYR A 47 1.58 7.81 -11.38
CA TYR A 47 1.58 7.74 -9.93
C TYR A 47 0.75 6.54 -9.48
N HIS A 48 1.23 5.87 -8.46
CA HIS A 48 0.58 4.72 -7.84
C HIS A 48 0.60 4.86 -6.31
N TYR A 49 -0.50 4.55 -5.68
CA TYR A 49 -0.59 4.43 -4.22
C TYR A 49 -1.44 3.22 -3.86
N LYS A 50 -0.80 2.09 -3.58
CA LYS A 50 -1.46 0.80 -3.30
C LYS A 50 -2.53 0.52 -4.38
N ASP A 51 -3.59 -0.20 -4.02
CA ASP A 51 -4.76 -0.40 -4.89
C ASP A 51 -5.83 0.70 -4.73
N VAL A 52 -5.46 1.84 -4.14
CA VAL A 52 -6.38 2.93 -3.79
C VAL A 52 -6.44 4.00 -4.85
N HIS A 53 -5.27 4.45 -5.36
CA HIS A 53 -5.20 5.54 -6.31
C HIS A 53 -4.11 5.31 -7.36
N ARG A 54 -4.48 5.46 -8.62
CA ARG A 54 -3.55 5.50 -9.75
C ARG A 54 -3.94 6.65 -10.65
N CYS A 55 -2.96 7.44 -11.14
CA CYS A 55 -3.20 8.42 -12.18
C CYS A 55 -2.04 8.50 -13.15
N LYS A 56 -2.38 8.76 -14.44
CA LYS A 56 -1.43 9.05 -15.51
C LYS A 56 -1.44 10.54 -15.81
N ILE A 57 -0.28 11.16 -15.82
CA ILE A 57 -0.10 12.60 -15.92
C ILE A 57 0.84 12.93 -17.07
N LYS A 58 0.55 14.05 -17.77
CA LYS A 58 1.39 14.63 -18.81
C LYS A 58 1.76 16.06 -18.45
N LEU A 59 3.03 16.43 -18.63
CA LEU A 59 3.51 17.79 -18.50
C LEU A 59 3.13 18.59 -19.77
N ILE A 60 2.13 19.48 -19.67
CA ILE A 60 1.66 20.27 -20.80
C ILE A 60 2.21 21.69 -20.84
N LYS A 61 2.86 22.13 -19.77
CA LYS A 61 3.62 23.39 -19.71
C LYS A 61 4.75 23.27 -18.72
N VAL A 62 5.94 23.66 -19.16
CA VAL A 62 7.14 23.74 -18.32
C VAL A 62 7.85 25.06 -18.64
N THR A 63 7.84 25.99 -17.69
CA THR A 63 8.55 27.29 -17.80
C THR A 63 9.48 27.36 -16.60
N PRO A 64 10.81 27.17 -16.81
CA PRO A 64 11.78 27.12 -15.72
C PRO A 64 11.69 28.29 -14.77
N GLY A 65 11.64 28.01 -13.46
CA GLY A 65 11.54 28.98 -12.40
C GLY A 65 10.22 29.74 -12.30
N LYS A 66 9.20 29.39 -13.12
CA LYS A 66 7.94 30.15 -13.17
C LYS A 66 6.68 29.29 -13.08
N LYS A 67 6.57 28.27 -13.92
CA LYS A 67 5.28 27.54 -14.01
C LYS A 67 5.45 26.12 -14.54
N ILE A 68 4.77 25.18 -13.90
CA ILE A 68 4.59 23.82 -14.37
C ILE A 68 3.09 23.53 -14.40
N VAL A 69 2.61 22.89 -15.48
CA VAL A 69 1.22 22.45 -15.58
C VAL A 69 1.19 20.99 -16.00
N TRP A 70 0.55 20.18 -15.20
CA TRP A 70 0.26 18.79 -15.46
C TRP A 70 -1.19 18.63 -15.89
N LEU A 71 -1.45 17.79 -16.89
CA LEU A 71 -2.77 17.34 -17.28
C LEU A 71 -2.95 15.89 -16.81
N VAL A 72 -4.02 15.60 -16.10
CA VAL A 72 -4.39 14.24 -15.74
C VAL A 72 -5.03 13.57 -16.95
N LEU A 73 -4.32 12.60 -17.54
CA LEU A 73 -4.78 11.85 -18.72
C LEU A 73 -5.74 10.72 -18.34
N ASP A 74 -5.45 10.07 -17.20
CA ASP A 74 -6.25 8.97 -16.68
C ASP A 74 -6.17 8.95 -15.15
N ASN A 75 -7.22 8.42 -14.49
CA ASN A 75 -7.31 8.32 -13.04
C ASN A 75 -8.15 7.14 -12.63
N TYR A 76 -7.81 6.55 -11.49
CA TYR A 76 -8.58 5.51 -10.83
C TYR A 76 -8.55 5.72 -9.31
N PHE A 77 -9.73 5.75 -8.70
CA PHE A 77 -9.93 5.67 -7.25
C PHE A 77 -10.73 4.42 -6.89
N SER A 78 -10.26 3.62 -5.92
CA SER A 78 -11.03 2.44 -5.47
C SER A 78 -12.28 2.80 -4.65
N PHE A 79 -12.31 3.96 -4.02
CA PHE A 79 -13.29 4.37 -3.00
C PHE A 79 -14.41 5.30 -3.48
N THR A 80 -14.38 5.76 -4.74
CA THR A 80 -15.42 6.61 -5.34
C THR A 80 -16.34 5.80 -6.27
N LYS A 81 -17.54 6.28 -6.57
CA LYS A 81 -18.41 5.70 -7.60
C LYS A 81 -17.88 5.99 -8.99
N ASP A 82 -17.63 7.27 -9.29
CA ASP A 82 -16.86 7.66 -10.46
C ASP A 82 -15.37 7.47 -10.17
N LYS A 83 -14.79 6.43 -10.76
CA LYS A 83 -13.38 6.09 -10.59
C LYS A 83 -12.44 7.10 -11.23
N SER A 84 -12.92 7.98 -12.09
CA SER A 84 -12.14 8.83 -12.99
C SER A 84 -12.25 10.33 -12.70
N GLU A 85 -12.68 10.74 -11.50
CA GLU A 85 -12.99 12.14 -11.16
C GLU A 85 -11.87 13.15 -11.47
N TRP A 86 -10.58 12.72 -11.46
CA TRP A 86 -9.48 13.62 -11.84
C TRP A 86 -9.20 13.71 -13.33
N LYS A 87 -9.79 12.85 -14.15
CA LYS A 87 -9.52 12.85 -15.60
C LYS A 87 -9.84 14.19 -16.23
N ASN A 88 -8.92 14.72 -17.05
CA ASN A 88 -8.93 16.03 -17.67
C ASN A 88 -8.80 17.24 -16.73
N THR A 89 -8.59 17.05 -15.44
CA THR A 89 -8.22 18.11 -14.49
C THR A 89 -6.76 18.53 -14.71
N LYS A 90 -6.35 19.66 -14.12
CA LYS A 90 -4.97 20.17 -14.24
C LYS A 90 -4.39 20.46 -12.87
N ILE A 91 -3.15 20.07 -12.70
CA ILE A 91 -2.35 20.38 -11.52
C ILE A 91 -1.36 21.46 -11.92
N ILE A 92 -1.40 22.61 -11.22
CA ILE A 92 -0.69 23.82 -11.61
C ILE A 92 0.21 24.26 -10.46
N PHE A 93 1.50 24.46 -10.78
CA PHE A 93 2.47 25.09 -9.89
C PHE A 93 2.90 26.43 -10.49
N GLU A 94 2.72 27.52 -9.74
CA GLU A 94 3.14 28.85 -10.10
C GLU A 94 4.15 29.35 -9.08
N ILE A 95 5.29 29.83 -9.59
CA ILE A 95 6.43 30.27 -8.78
C ILE A 95 6.71 31.73 -9.12
N ALA A 96 6.79 32.58 -8.10
CA ALA A 96 7.06 34.01 -8.25
C ALA A 96 7.88 34.54 -7.08
N GLU A 97 8.58 35.64 -7.28
CA GLU A 97 9.18 36.40 -6.20
C GLU A 97 8.11 37.15 -5.40
N GLN A 98 8.20 37.09 -4.08
CA GLN A 98 7.37 37.86 -3.18
C GLN A 98 8.26 38.56 -2.09
N GLY A 99 8.64 39.79 -2.33
CA GLY A 99 9.66 40.46 -1.52
C GLY A 99 11.01 39.74 -1.65
N ASN A 100 11.56 39.32 -0.52
CA ASN A 100 12.83 38.57 -0.47
C ASN A 100 12.63 37.01 -0.43
N LYS A 101 11.41 36.56 -0.67
CA LYS A 101 11.04 35.14 -0.62
C LYS A 101 10.54 34.66 -1.98
N THR A 102 10.50 33.36 -2.15
CA THR A 102 9.83 32.67 -3.27
C THR A 102 8.45 32.20 -2.84
N GLN A 103 7.43 32.61 -3.56
CA GLN A 103 6.07 32.10 -3.44
C GLN A 103 5.88 30.95 -4.40
N LEU A 104 5.40 29.82 -3.89
CA LEU A 104 4.85 28.72 -4.67
C LEU A 104 3.35 28.62 -4.44
N ARG A 105 2.56 28.84 -5.50
CA ARG A 105 1.13 28.58 -5.50
C ARG A 105 0.83 27.28 -6.20
N PHE A 106 0.16 26.38 -5.50
CA PHE A 106 -0.37 25.12 -6.01
C PHE A 106 -1.86 25.27 -6.26
N THR A 107 -2.36 24.77 -7.40
CA THR A 107 -3.80 24.69 -7.71
C THR A 107 -4.11 23.35 -8.39
N HIS A 108 -5.10 22.65 -7.90
CA HIS A 108 -5.69 21.53 -8.64
C HIS A 108 -6.99 22.03 -9.29
N LEU A 109 -6.86 22.54 -10.52
CA LEU A 109 -7.97 23.07 -11.33
C LEU A 109 -8.90 21.92 -11.72
N GLY A 110 -10.16 21.99 -11.35
CA GLY A 110 -11.19 20.98 -11.52
C GLY A 110 -11.41 20.07 -10.29
N LEU A 111 -10.58 20.17 -9.23
CA LEU A 111 -10.88 19.51 -7.97
C LEU A 111 -11.82 20.40 -7.15
N VAL A 112 -13.09 20.07 -7.14
CA VAL A 112 -14.18 20.88 -6.57
C VAL A 112 -14.95 20.13 -5.49
N PRO A 113 -15.59 20.82 -4.53
CA PRO A 113 -16.33 20.21 -3.42
C PRO A 113 -17.42 19.22 -3.81
N GLY A 114 -17.88 19.23 -5.05
CA GLY A 114 -18.89 18.30 -5.59
C GLY A 114 -18.35 16.89 -5.89
N TYR A 115 -17.03 16.67 -5.90
CA TYR A 115 -16.41 15.36 -6.12
C TYR A 115 -16.46 14.48 -4.87
N GLU A 116 -16.71 13.18 -5.04
CA GLU A 116 -16.68 12.22 -3.92
C GLU A 116 -15.29 12.13 -3.29
N CYS A 117 -14.23 12.24 -4.10
CA CYS A 117 -12.85 12.22 -3.61
C CYS A 117 -12.41 13.52 -2.91
N TYR A 118 -13.17 14.63 -2.98
CA TYR A 118 -12.70 15.97 -2.63
C TYR A 118 -12.00 16.03 -1.27
N SER A 119 -12.66 15.59 -0.20
CA SER A 119 -12.10 15.66 1.16
C SER A 119 -10.80 14.84 1.30
N ALA A 120 -10.77 13.63 0.76
CA ALA A 120 -9.58 12.78 0.77
C ALA A 120 -8.44 13.40 -0.06
N CYS A 121 -8.77 13.98 -1.22
CA CYS A 121 -7.81 14.60 -2.12
C CYS A 121 -7.24 15.90 -1.56
N VAL A 122 -8.05 16.73 -0.91
CA VAL A 122 -7.59 17.94 -0.20
C VAL A 122 -6.63 17.58 0.93
N ASN A 123 -6.96 16.58 1.75
CA ASN A 123 -6.08 16.11 2.82
C ASN A 123 -4.75 15.57 2.25
N GLY A 124 -4.81 14.78 1.18
CA GLY A 124 -3.64 14.26 0.48
C GLY A 124 -2.75 15.40 -0.05
N TRP A 125 -3.32 16.35 -0.79
CA TRP A 125 -2.56 17.49 -1.33
C TRP A 125 -1.99 18.37 -0.22
N THR A 126 -2.71 18.58 0.88
CA THR A 126 -2.19 19.32 2.03
C THR A 126 -0.95 18.61 2.58
N GLN A 127 -1.00 17.31 2.79
CA GLN A 127 0.14 16.54 3.27
C GLN A 127 1.32 16.60 2.29
N TYR A 128 1.08 16.42 0.99
CA TYR A 128 2.15 16.42 0.00
C TYR A 128 2.76 17.80 -0.24
N ILE A 129 1.95 18.86 -0.28
CA ILE A 129 2.43 20.21 -0.59
C ILE A 129 2.94 20.92 0.67
N GLN A 130 2.12 20.99 1.74
CA GLN A 130 2.43 21.77 2.94
C GLN A 130 3.47 21.11 3.84
N HIS A 131 3.69 19.77 3.71
CA HIS A 131 4.66 19.06 4.53
C HIS A 131 5.79 18.48 3.69
N SER A 132 5.52 17.56 2.77
CA SER A 132 6.55 16.81 2.06
C SER A 132 7.35 17.68 1.08
N LEU A 133 6.67 18.39 0.15
CA LEU A 133 7.33 19.29 -0.81
C LEU A 133 8.00 20.48 -0.10
N LEU A 134 7.35 21.07 0.89
CA LEU A 134 7.94 22.14 1.69
C LEU A 134 9.23 21.66 2.36
N SER A 135 9.23 20.48 2.99
CA SER A 135 10.43 19.89 3.59
C SER A 135 11.51 19.66 2.55
N LEU A 136 11.16 19.11 1.37
CA LEU A 136 12.12 18.91 0.27
C LEU A 136 12.76 20.22 -0.17
N ILE A 137 11.98 21.31 -0.31
CA ILE A 137 12.49 22.62 -0.69
C ILE A 137 13.45 23.15 0.38
N ILE A 138 13.09 23.09 1.66
CA ILE A 138 13.86 23.72 2.76
C ILE A 138 15.07 22.90 3.15
N THR A 139 14.95 21.57 3.23
CA THR A 139 15.97 20.68 3.81
C THR A 139 16.65 19.77 2.80
N GLY A 140 16.17 19.72 1.56
CA GLY A 140 16.61 18.75 0.55
C GLY A 140 16.03 17.36 0.75
N LYS A 141 15.13 17.13 1.74
CA LYS A 141 14.55 15.82 2.05
C LYS A 141 13.03 15.95 2.25
N GLY A 142 12.25 15.33 1.36
CA GLY A 142 10.79 15.23 1.49
C GLY A 142 10.36 13.97 2.24
N GLN A 143 9.04 13.74 2.23
CA GLN A 143 8.38 12.57 2.81
C GLN A 143 7.40 11.96 1.78
N PRO A 144 7.94 11.43 0.66
CA PRO A 144 7.10 10.78 -0.35
C PRO A 144 6.46 9.51 0.21
N ASN A 145 5.39 9.03 -0.42
CA ASN A 145 4.97 7.66 -0.21
C ASN A 145 6.13 6.74 -0.57
N SER A 146 6.59 5.95 0.39
CA SER A 146 7.65 4.99 0.14
C SER A 146 7.14 3.89 -0.80
N LYS A 147 7.97 3.49 -1.73
CA LYS A 147 7.77 2.25 -2.48
C LYS A 147 7.69 1.13 -1.46
N LYS A 148 6.59 0.38 -1.45
CA LYS A 148 6.49 -0.80 -0.59
C LYS A 148 7.57 -1.77 -1.04
N THR A 149 8.73 -1.73 -0.41
CA THR A 149 9.66 -2.85 -0.51
C THR A 149 8.90 -4.06 -0.01
N ALA A 150 8.88 -5.12 -0.81
CA ALA A 150 8.31 -6.39 -0.37
C ALA A 150 8.87 -6.72 1.02
N TRP A 151 8.01 -7.13 1.93
CA TRP A 151 8.47 -7.49 3.27
C TRP A 151 9.59 -8.52 3.16
N THR A 152 10.62 -8.36 3.96
CA THR A 152 11.63 -9.40 4.13
C THR A 152 10.99 -10.60 4.80
N ILE A 153 11.58 -11.78 4.64
CA ILE A 153 11.07 -12.98 5.32
C ILE A 153 11.02 -12.81 6.85
N HIS A 154 11.96 -12.09 7.43
CA HIS A 154 11.97 -11.80 8.87
C HIS A 154 10.79 -10.93 9.31
N GLU A 155 10.41 -9.94 8.50
CA GLU A 155 9.23 -9.10 8.75
C GLU A 155 7.93 -9.89 8.61
N VAL A 156 7.83 -10.76 7.57
CA VAL A 156 6.68 -11.65 7.38
C VAL A 156 6.55 -12.61 8.57
N ALA A 157 7.66 -13.27 8.99
CA ALA A 157 7.65 -14.20 10.11
C ALA A 157 7.33 -13.50 11.44
N ALA A 158 7.85 -12.29 11.69
CA ALA A 158 7.54 -11.51 12.88
C ALA A 158 6.05 -11.11 12.92
N ARG A 159 5.50 -10.65 11.81
CA ARG A 159 4.08 -10.30 11.73
C ARG A 159 3.17 -11.52 11.84
N PHE A 160 3.55 -12.64 11.21
CA PHE A 160 2.87 -13.92 11.39
C PHE A 160 2.80 -14.30 12.88
N ASN A 161 3.94 -14.26 13.59
CA ASN A 161 4.03 -14.59 14.99
C ASN A 161 3.15 -13.72 15.89
N GLU A 162 3.13 -12.41 15.63
CA GLU A 162 2.26 -11.47 16.34
C GLU A 162 0.79 -11.85 16.23
N LEU A 163 0.32 -12.16 15.01
CA LEU A 163 -1.06 -12.53 14.74
C LEU A 163 -1.39 -13.95 15.24
N ALA A 164 -0.46 -14.90 15.08
CA ALA A 164 -0.63 -16.29 15.54
C ALA A 164 -0.77 -16.40 17.07
N LYS A 165 -0.03 -15.59 17.83
CA LYS A 165 -0.18 -15.49 19.29
C LYS A 165 -1.56 -14.97 19.73
N GLN A 166 -2.26 -14.25 18.85
CA GLN A 166 -3.61 -13.75 19.09
C GLN A 166 -4.68 -14.65 18.46
N GLU A 167 -4.32 -15.81 17.93
CA GLU A 167 -5.19 -16.75 17.18
C GLU A 167 -5.90 -16.12 15.97
N LYS A 168 -5.28 -15.11 15.36
CA LYS A 168 -5.82 -14.34 14.22
C LYS A 168 -5.42 -14.94 12.87
N TRP A 169 -5.77 -16.21 12.67
CA TRP A 169 -5.37 -16.98 11.48
C TRP A 169 -5.93 -16.41 10.17
N PHE A 170 -7.13 -15.85 10.22
CA PHE A 170 -7.74 -15.25 9.02
C PHE A 170 -7.10 -13.91 8.66
N GLU A 171 -6.68 -13.13 9.64
CA GLU A 171 -5.91 -11.90 9.40
C GLU A 171 -4.51 -12.23 8.84
N ILE A 172 -3.87 -13.34 9.25
CA ILE A 172 -2.63 -13.84 8.64
C ILE A 172 -2.87 -14.10 7.14
N GLN A 173 -3.93 -14.79 6.78
CA GLN A 173 -4.27 -15.07 5.37
C GLN A 173 -4.55 -13.77 4.60
N ASP A 174 -5.29 -12.85 5.18
CA ASP A 174 -5.65 -11.57 4.53
C ASP A 174 -4.42 -10.70 4.27
N GLU A 175 -3.52 -10.62 5.25
CA GLU A 175 -2.39 -9.69 5.24
C GLU A 175 -1.14 -10.27 4.54
N LEU A 176 -0.84 -11.56 4.76
CA LEU A 176 0.45 -12.13 4.41
C LEU A 176 0.41 -13.13 3.24
N PHE A 177 -0.75 -13.71 2.89
CA PHE A 177 -0.83 -14.70 1.83
C PHE A 177 -0.91 -14.07 0.44
N ALA A 178 -0.19 -14.65 -0.51
CA ALA A 178 -0.31 -14.32 -1.93
C ALA A 178 -1.62 -14.88 -2.52
N ASP A 179 -2.11 -14.28 -3.60
CA ASP A 179 -3.34 -14.74 -4.26
C ASP A 179 -3.24 -16.19 -4.79
N ASN A 180 -2.03 -16.62 -5.16
CA ASN A 180 -1.73 -17.97 -5.67
C ASN A 180 -1.14 -18.91 -4.61
N VAL A 181 -1.37 -18.65 -3.32
CA VAL A 181 -0.87 -19.49 -2.22
C VAL A 181 -1.36 -20.91 -2.33
N ARG A 182 -0.50 -21.87 -1.97
CA ARG A 182 -0.81 -23.31 -1.88
C ARG A 182 -0.81 -23.74 -0.43
N SER A 183 -1.80 -24.55 -0.05
CA SER A 183 -1.95 -25.16 1.26
C SER A 183 -1.89 -26.67 1.13
N VAL A 184 -0.89 -27.29 1.75
CA VAL A 184 -0.55 -28.71 1.56
C VAL A 184 -0.56 -29.45 2.89
N ASP A 185 -1.45 -30.42 3.03
CA ASP A 185 -1.49 -31.33 4.16
C ASP A 185 -0.82 -32.67 3.81
N PRO A 186 -0.48 -33.52 4.81
CA PRO A 186 0.03 -34.84 4.55
C PRO A 186 -0.94 -35.64 3.66
N PRO A 187 -0.45 -36.44 2.70
CA PRO A 187 -1.31 -37.19 1.76
C PRO A 187 -2.36 -38.11 2.42
N ALA A 188 -2.08 -38.58 3.63
CA ALA A 188 -2.98 -39.44 4.40
C ALA A 188 -3.74 -38.69 5.50
N SER A 189 -3.78 -37.37 5.44
CA SER A 189 -4.50 -36.56 6.45
C SER A 189 -5.99 -36.91 6.45
N PRO A 190 -6.57 -37.27 7.62
CA PRO A 190 -8.01 -37.48 7.72
C PRO A 190 -8.80 -36.17 7.83
N TYR A 191 -8.11 -35.03 7.99
CA TYR A 191 -8.73 -33.75 8.33
C TYR A 191 -8.82 -32.79 7.15
N PHE A 192 -7.75 -32.70 6.34
CA PHE A 192 -7.60 -31.71 5.29
C PHE A 192 -6.98 -32.29 4.02
N GLY A 193 -7.15 -31.57 2.91
CA GLY A 193 -6.51 -31.84 1.64
C GLY A 193 -5.77 -30.64 1.08
N TYR A 194 -5.35 -30.74 -0.15
CA TYR A 194 -4.72 -29.68 -0.92
C TYR A 194 -5.72 -28.57 -1.24
N ALA A 195 -5.28 -27.31 -1.13
CA ALA A 195 -6.00 -26.14 -1.61
C ALA A 195 -5.03 -25.18 -2.32
N GLU A 196 -5.48 -24.52 -3.38
CA GLU A 196 -4.71 -23.54 -4.14
C GLU A 196 -5.52 -22.28 -4.40
N GLY A 197 -4.87 -21.11 -4.21
CA GLY A 197 -5.47 -19.80 -4.25
C GLY A 197 -6.02 -19.35 -2.90
N LYS A 198 -5.84 -18.06 -2.61
CA LYS A 198 -6.18 -17.45 -1.33
C LYS A 198 -7.63 -17.71 -0.91
N THR A 199 -8.58 -17.66 -1.86
CA THR A 199 -10.00 -17.94 -1.59
C THR A 199 -10.25 -19.37 -1.17
N ALA A 200 -9.62 -20.35 -1.86
CA ALA A 200 -9.78 -21.79 -1.55
C ALA A 200 -9.13 -22.14 -0.20
N VAL A 201 -7.96 -21.56 0.09
CA VAL A 201 -7.28 -21.74 1.38
C VAL A 201 -8.09 -21.13 2.51
N ARG A 202 -8.69 -19.96 2.29
CA ARG A 202 -9.63 -19.34 3.25
C ARG A 202 -10.81 -20.26 3.53
N GLN A 203 -11.48 -20.75 2.51
CA GLN A 203 -12.65 -21.63 2.64
C GLN A 203 -12.30 -22.91 3.41
N LYS A 204 -11.14 -23.53 3.11
CA LYS A 204 -10.63 -24.68 3.85
C LYS A 204 -10.51 -24.40 5.36
N GLY A 205 -9.96 -23.25 5.73
CA GLY A 205 -9.84 -22.82 7.14
C GLY A 205 -11.20 -22.57 7.79
N GLU A 206 -12.10 -21.89 7.12
CA GLU A 206 -13.46 -21.60 7.62
C GLU A 206 -14.26 -22.88 7.86
N ASP A 207 -14.18 -23.85 6.93
CA ASP A 207 -14.90 -25.12 7.05
C ASP A 207 -14.35 -25.97 8.20
N TRP A 208 -13.05 -25.84 8.49
CA TRP A 208 -12.46 -26.47 9.67
C TRP A 208 -12.96 -25.83 10.96
N VAL A 209 -12.89 -24.51 11.07
CA VAL A 209 -13.31 -23.80 12.28
C VAL A 209 -14.79 -24.07 12.63
N LYS A 210 -15.67 -24.18 11.62
CA LYS A 210 -17.08 -24.54 11.81
C LYS A 210 -17.30 -25.91 12.47
N ARG A 211 -16.33 -26.81 12.37
CA ARG A 211 -16.40 -28.17 12.96
C ARG A 211 -15.86 -28.25 14.37
N ILE A 212 -15.21 -27.20 14.87
CA ILE A 212 -14.64 -27.17 16.22
C ILE A 212 -15.77 -26.91 17.22
N GLU A 213 -16.01 -27.86 18.11
CA GLU A 213 -17.02 -27.77 19.17
C GLU A 213 -16.44 -27.20 20.48
N ALA A 214 -15.17 -27.48 20.78
CA ALA A 214 -14.48 -26.95 21.95
C ALA A 214 -12.97 -26.84 21.73
N VAL A 215 -12.38 -25.82 22.32
CA VAL A 215 -10.93 -25.60 22.34
C VAL A 215 -10.44 -25.87 23.77
N HIS A 216 -9.45 -26.78 23.92
CA HIS A 216 -8.87 -27.13 25.20
C HIS A 216 -7.49 -26.52 25.39
N ARG A 217 -6.66 -26.54 24.33
CA ARG A 217 -5.33 -25.91 24.30
C ARG A 217 -4.91 -25.56 22.88
N LEU A 218 -4.34 -24.39 22.73
CA LEU A 218 -3.67 -23.93 21.51
C LEU A 218 -2.34 -23.32 21.90
N TYR A 219 -1.29 -23.65 21.16
CA TYR A 219 0.03 -23.06 21.38
C TYR A 219 0.81 -23.04 20.06
N THR A 220 1.45 -21.92 19.75
CA THR A 220 2.33 -21.76 18.59
C THR A 220 3.70 -21.30 19.06
N THR A 221 4.76 -21.97 18.59
CA THR A 221 6.14 -21.60 18.92
C THR A 221 6.56 -20.32 18.19
N GLU A 222 7.68 -19.71 18.64
CA GLU A 222 8.34 -18.67 17.85
C GLU A 222 8.79 -19.25 16.50
N PRO A 223 8.78 -18.45 15.42
CA PRO A 223 9.20 -18.89 14.11
C PRO A 223 10.73 -19.07 14.03
N VAL A 224 11.14 -20.10 13.33
CA VAL A 224 12.54 -20.33 12.93
C VAL A 224 12.66 -20.00 11.46
N VAL A 225 13.51 -19.03 11.09
CA VAL A 225 13.67 -18.53 9.72
C VAL A 225 14.95 -19.07 9.11
N SER A 226 14.88 -19.56 7.86
CA SER A 226 16.03 -19.98 7.05
C SER A 226 15.76 -19.79 5.57
N GLY A 227 16.65 -19.11 4.84
CA GLY A 227 16.50 -18.82 3.41
C GLY A 227 15.20 -18.04 3.13
N ASN A 228 14.34 -18.61 2.30
CA ASN A 228 13.03 -18.07 1.98
C ASN A 228 11.86 -18.80 2.71
N HIS A 229 12.20 -19.55 3.78
CA HIS A 229 11.21 -20.30 4.58
C HIS A 229 11.25 -19.90 6.05
N PHE A 230 10.10 -20.03 6.70
CA PHE A 230 10.04 -20.07 8.17
C PHE A 230 9.12 -21.21 8.62
N ALA A 231 9.35 -21.72 9.80
CA ALA A 231 8.54 -22.79 10.39
C ALA A 231 8.16 -22.46 11.81
N VAL A 232 6.97 -22.92 12.23
CA VAL A 232 6.48 -22.89 13.61
C VAL A 232 5.99 -24.26 14.04
N GLY A 233 6.14 -24.61 15.30
CA GLY A 233 5.42 -25.72 15.91
C GLY A 233 4.02 -25.28 16.33
N ARG A 234 3.01 -26.12 16.14
CA ARG A 234 1.64 -25.85 16.58
C ARG A 234 1.08 -27.03 17.35
N GLU A 235 0.74 -26.83 18.63
CA GLU A 235 -0.04 -27.77 19.44
C GLU A 235 -1.51 -27.37 19.39
N THR A 236 -2.38 -28.31 19.06
CA THR A 236 -3.82 -28.13 19.00
C THR A 236 -4.52 -29.26 19.75
N ASP A 237 -5.24 -28.96 20.83
CA ASP A 237 -6.10 -29.88 21.59
C ASP A 237 -7.53 -29.36 21.52
N ILE A 238 -8.38 -30.00 20.74
CA ILE A 238 -9.73 -29.55 20.40
C ILE A 238 -10.72 -30.69 20.34
N THR A 239 -12.01 -30.39 20.49
CA THR A 239 -13.09 -31.32 20.15
C THR A 239 -13.66 -30.94 18.80
N VAL A 240 -13.77 -31.90 17.90
CA VAL A 240 -14.20 -31.68 16.50
C VAL A 240 -15.38 -32.61 16.19
N GLN A 241 -16.39 -32.06 15.53
CA GLN A 241 -17.56 -32.78 15.07
C GLN A 241 -17.17 -34.02 14.24
N GLY A 242 -17.66 -35.19 14.62
CA GLY A 242 -17.39 -36.45 13.98
C GLY A 242 -16.05 -37.13 14.32
N TYR A 243 -15.17 -36.45 15.07
CA TYR A 243 -13.86 -37.01 15.52
C TYR A 243 -13.72 -37.09 17.05
N GLY A 244 -14.54 -36.33 17.81
CA GLY A 244 -14.37 -36.18 19.23
C GLY A 244 -13.15 -35.31 19.59
N ARG A 245 -12.54 -35.55 20.76
CA ARG A 245 -11.35 -34.81 21.19
C ARG A 245 -10.11 -35.36 20.51
N ILE A 246 -9.37 -34.47 19.82
CA ILE A 246 -8.14 -34.78 19.10
C ILE A 246 -7.00 -33.88 19.56
N LYS A 247 -5.78 -34.39 19.49
CA LYS A 247 -4.55 -33.62 19.69
C LYS A 247 -3.72 -33.71 18.40
N ILE A 248 -3.29 -32.57 17.91
CA ILE A 248 -2.45 -32.47 16.72
C ILE A 248 -1.21 -31.66 17.11
N ASP A 249 -0.06 -32.31 17.09
CA ASP A 249 1.25 -31.67 17.19
C ASP A 249 1.86 -31.63 15.81
N GLN A 250 2.09 -30.44 15.27
CA GLN A 250 2.49 -30.29 13.88
C GLN A 250 3.60 -29.27 13.71
N ILE A 251 4.37 -29.42 12.66
CA ILE A 251 5.20 -28.36 12.10
C ILE A 251 4.45 -27.74 10.93
N MET A 252 4.35 -26.40 10.95
CA MET A 252 3.81 -25.61 9.86
C MET A 252 4.98 -24.91 9.18
N LEU A 253 5.23 -25.23 7.91
CA LEU A 253 6.28 -24.64 7.08
C LEU A 253 5.66 -23.64 6.11
N TYR A 254 6.26 -22.47 6.01
CA TYR A 254 5.84 -21.40 5.11
C TYR A 254 6.97 -20.99 4.16
N GLU A 255 6.67 -20.91 2.87
CA GLU A 255 7.57 -20.32 1.86
C GLU A 255 7.13 -18.88 1.59
N VAL A 256 8.11 -17.95 1.61
CA VAL A 256 7.89 -16.52 1.32
C VAL A 256 8.56 -16.15 0.02
N LYS A 257 7.81 -15.50 -0.87
CA LYS A 257 8.30 -14.93 -2.12
C LYS A 257 7.70 -13.52 -2.27
N ASP A 258 8.53 -12.56 -2.65
CA ASP A 258 8.15 -11.17 -2.87
C ASP A 258 7.38 -10.56 -1.68
N GLY A 259 7.75 -10.96 -0.44
CA GLY A 259 7.16 -10.48 0.80
C GLY A 259 5.79 -11.08 1.15
N GLN A 260 5.36 -12.12 0.45
CA GLN A 260 4.10 -12.82 0.71
C GLN A 260 4.32 -14.33 0.87
N ILE A 261 3.47 -14.98 1.66
CA ILE A 261 3.45 -16.44 1.82
C ILE A 261 2.82 -17.05 0.57
N VAL A 262 3.60 -17.87 -0.15
CA VAL A 262 3.16 -18.59 -1.37
C VAL A 262 2.89 -20.07 -1.15
N LEU A 263 3.31 -20.60 0.00
CA LEU A 263 3.08 -21.98 0.42
C LEU A 263 2.90 -22.05 1.92
N GLU A 264 1.91 -22.79 2.38
CA GLU A 264 1.87 -23.36 3.72
C GLU A 264 1.87 -24.89 3.60
N GLN A 265 2.68 -25.57 4.38
CA GLN A 265 2.76 -27.03 4.40
C GLN A 265 2.77 -27.55 5.83
N PHE A 266 1.95 -28.57 6.08
CA PHE A 266 1.74 -29.15 7.40
C PHE A 266 2.38 -30.53 7.50
N PHE A 267 2.98 -30.79 8.66
CA PHE A 267 3.61 -32.09 9.01
C PHE A 267 3.10 -32.53 10.39
N TYR A 268 2.25 -33.57 10.43
CA TYR A 268 1.66 -34.17 11.64
C TYR A 268 1.39 -35.65 11.48
#